data_5aa54afe362913e54cbe6adc1a40ac9f
#
_entry.id   5aa54afe362913e54cbe6adc1a40ac9f
#
_cell.length_a   1.000
_cell.length_b   1.000
_cell.length_c   1.000
_cell.angle_alpha   90.00
_cell.angle_beta   90.00
_cell.angle_gamma   90.00
#
_symmetry.space_group_name_H-M   'P 1'
#
loop_
_entity.id
_entity.type
_entity.pdbx_description
1 polymer ?
#
loop_
_entity_poly.entity_id
_entity_poly.type
_entity_poly.pdbx_seq_one_letter_code
_entity_poly.pdbx_strand_id
1 'polypeptide(L)'
;GSELGKLHKIAAPKYLQNHANFGKQEFSNVKKYAPNSLFDSWLSQNLEYIQPFISSKLPQGLIHADVFSSNVIINKLQDSAVIMDFEEAVKYYRVYDIGMTIIGICGEGVTINFEKVSALLKGYQKELQLLDIEINALQAFTVYAGSAMTFWRHSHFNFIKPDPDFFDHYKSLQTLTDFVKQQPADCFVKLAR
;
A
#
# COMPACT_ATOMS: atom_id res chain seq x y z
N GLY A 1 12.21 -6.67 -0.92
CA GLY A 1 11.77 -6.80 -2.32
C GLY A 1 11.79 -8.24 -2.82
N SER A 2 12.91 -8.95 -2.65
CA SER A 2 13.01 -10.35 -3.11
C SER A 2 11.96 -11.24 -2.44
N GLU A 3 11.78 -11.17 -1.13
CA GLU A 3 10.79 -12.00 -0.44
C GLU A 3 9.35 -11.70 -0.90
N LEU A 4 9.01 -10.43 -1.14
CA LEU A 4 7.73 -10.05 -1.72
C LEU A 4 7.55 -10.62 -3.14
N GLY A 5 8.61 -10.56 -3.97
CA GLY A 5 8.60 -11.16 -5.31
C GLY A 5 8.41 -12.68 -5.29
N LYS A 6 9.03 -13.38 -4.33
CA LYS A 6 8.80 -14.82 -4.11
C LYS A 6 7.36 -15.12 -3.71
N LEU A 7 6.80 -14.32 -2.78
CA LEU A 7 5.40 -14.45 -2.37
C LEU A 7 4.46 -14.34 -3.57
N HIS A 8 4.64 -13.36 -4.44
CA HIS A 8 3.77 -13.13 -5.59
C HIS A 8 3.86 -14.19 -6.69
N LYS A 9 4.84 -15.11 -6.63
CA LYS A 9 4.89 -16.31 -7.49
C LYS A 9 3.99 -17.44 -7.00
N ILE A 10 3.58 -17.40 -5.74
CA ILE A 10 2.75 -18.45 -5.14
C ILE A 10 1.32 -18.31 -5.68
N ALA A 11 0.74 -19.43 -6.09
CA ALA A 11 -0.64 -19.44 -6.52
C ALA A 11 -1.57 -19.11 -5.34
N ALA A 12 -2.46 -18.13 -5.52
CA ALA A 12 -3.40 -17.76 -4.48
C ALA A 12 -4.36 -18.94 -4.17
N PRO A 13 -4.48 -19.33 -2.89
CA PRO A 13 -5.47 -20.33 -2.47
C PRO A 13 -6.89 -19.92 -2.88
N LYS A 14 -7.71 -20.90 -3.27
CA LYS A 14 -9.08 -20.66 -3.77
C LYS A 14 -10.04 -20.06 -2.72
N TYR A 15 -9.75 -20.24 -1.44
CA TYR A 15 -10.59 -19.75 -0.34
C TYR A 15 -10.35 -18.27 -0.02
N LEU A 16 -9.27 -17.67 -0.54
CA LEU A 16 -9.00 -16.26 -0.29
C LEU A 16 -10.00 -15.37 -1.03
N GLN A 17 -10.42 -14.32 -0.32
CA GLN A 17 -11.22 -13.26 -0.94
C GLN A 17 -10.43 -12.50 -2.02
N ASN A 18 -11.14 -11.82 -2.91
CA ASN A 18 -10.58 -11.11 -4.07
C ASN A 18 -10.66 -9.58 -3.94
N HIS A 19 -10.65 -9.08 -2.72
CA HIS A 19 -10.62 -7.66 -2.39
C HIS A 19 -9.76 -7.46 -1.14
N ALA A 20 -9.11 -6.31 -1.04
CA ALA A 20 -8.35 -5.93 0.16
C ALA A 20 -9.32 -5.47 1.26
N ASN A 21 -9.11 -5.92 2.50
CA ASN A 21 -9.98 -5.62 3.64
C ASN A 21 -10.12 -4.11 3.90
N PHE A 22 -9.09 -3.32 3.61
CA PHE A 22 -9.11 -1.87 3.75
C PHE A 22 -9.12 -1.16 2.40
N GLY A 23 -9.53 -1.86 1.33
CA GLY A 23 -9.56 -1.34 -0.02
C GLY A 23 -10.68 -0.32 -0.27
N LYS A 24 -10.74 0.14 -1.51
CA LYS A 24 -11.69 1.19 -1.96
C LYS A 24 -13.16 0.87 -1.67
N GLN A 25 -13.52 -0.41 -1.55
CA GLN A 25 -14.88 -0.85 -1.19
C GLN A 25 -15.31 -0.34 0.18
N GLU A 26 -14.33 -0.18 1.10
CA GLU A 26 -14.57 0.28 2.46
C GLU A 26 -14.59 1.82 2.59
N PHE A 27 -14.06 2.54 1.60
CA PHE A 27 -13.93 4.01 1.67
C PHE A 27 -15.28 4.72 1.81
N SER A 28 -16.35 4.17 1.24
CA SER A 28 -17.71 4.71 1.42
C SER A 28 -18.18 4.70 2.89
N ASN A 29 -17.58 3.86 3.73
CA ASN A 29 -17.88 3.80 5.16
C ASN A 29 -17.47 5.08 5.91
N VAL A 30 -16.59 5.92 5.34
CA VAL A 30 -16.27 7.24 5.91
C VAL A 30 -17.54 8.06 6.13
N LYS A 31 -18.53 7.93 5.26
CA LYS A 31 -19.82 8.64 5.36
C LYS A 31 -20.66 8.22 6.57
N LYS A 32 -20.39 7.05 7.15
CA LYS A 32 -21.03 6.59 8.39
C LYS A 32 -20.44 7.29 9.62
N TYR A 33 -19.17 7.70 9.55
CA TYR A 33 -18.42 8.26 10.68
C TYR A 33 -18.27 9.77 10.59
N ALA A 34 -17.85 10.26 9.43
CA ALA A 34 -17.48 11.66 9.22
C ALA A 34 -17.96 12.17 7.85
N PRO A 35 -19.29 12.22 7.58
CA PRO A 35 -19.83 12.67 6.30
C PRO A 35 -19.49 14.13 6.05
N ASN A 36 -19.15 14.47 4.80
CA ASN A 36 -18.82 15.84 4.36
C ASN A 36 -17.65 16.49 5.12
N SER A 37 -16.83 15.69 5.78
CA SER A 37 -15.61 16.16 6.44
C SER A 37 -14.49 16.45 5.44
N LEU A 38 -13.46 17.15 5.91
CA LEU A 38 -12.22 17.31 5.12
C LEU A 38 -11.58 15.95 4.80
N PHE A 39 -11.72 14.98 5.70
CA PHE A 39 -11.21 13.63 5.50
C PHE A 39 -12.00 12.87 4.42
N ASP A 40 -13.33 12.96 4.41
CA ASP A 40 -14.18 12.39 3.34
C ASP A 40 -13.82 12.99 1.97
N SER A 41 -13.63 14.31 1.91
CA SER A 41 -13.20 15.01 0.69
C SER A 41 -11.81 14.56 0.23
N TRP A 42 -10.84 14.44 1.14
CA TRP A 42 -9.50 13.96 0.85
C TRP A 42 -9.50 12.52 0.29
N LEU A 43 -10.27 11.64 0.92
CA LEU A 43 -10.38 10.24 0.50
C LEU A 43 -11.03 10.12 -0.89
N SER A 44 -12.06 10.92 -1.16
CA SER A 44 -12.72 10.99 -2.47
C SER A 44 -11.77 11.47 -3.57
N GLN A 45 -10.99 12.53 -3.33
CA GLN A 45 -9.99 13.04 -4.27
C GLN A 45 -8.88 12.02 -4.57
N ASN A 46 -8.48 11.23 -3.57
CA ASN A 46 -7.52 10.15 -3.80
C ASN A 46 -8.13 9.01 -4.61
N LEU A 47 -9.39 8.66 -4.36
CA LEU A 47 -10.08 7.65 -5.15
C LEU A 47 -10.22 8.07 -6.62
N GLU A 48 -10.56 9.34 -6.89
CA GLU A 48 -10.59 9.90 -8.25
C GLU A 48 -9.22 9.82 -8.94
N TYR A 49 -8.14 10.14 -8.21
CA TYR A 49 -6.77 10.03 -8.72
C TYR A 49 -6.39 8.58 -9.05
N ILE A 50 -6.77 7.62 -8.22
CA ILE A 50 -6.40 6.20 -8.36
C ILE A 50 -7.22 5.52 -9.47
N GLN A 51 -8.49 5.91 -9.64
CA GLN A 51 -9.47 5.21 -10.47
C GLN A 51 -9.00 4.93 -11.91
N PRO A 52 -8.34 5.86 -12.64
CA PRO A 52 -7.86 5.62 -14.01
C PRO A 52 -6.82 4.51 -14.13
N PHE A 53 -6.10 4.21 -13.04
CA PHE A 53 -5.04 3.19 -13.01
C PHE A 53 -5.55 1.81 -12.62
N ILE A 54 -6.80 1.68 -12.16
CA ILE A 54 -7.40 0.39 -11.81
C ILE A 54 -7.89 -0.28 -13.10
N SER A 55 -7.23 -1.38 -13.47
CA SER A 55 -7.53 -2.12 -14.69
C SER A 55 -7.61 -3.62 -14.44
N SER A 56 -8.55 -4.30 -15.11
CA SER A 56 -8.62 -5.77 -15.10
C SER A 56 -7.41 -6.45 -15.77
N LYS A 57 -6.59 -5.68 -16.51
CA LYS A 57 -5.34 -6.15 -17.11
C LYS A 57 -4.16 -6.18 -16.12
N LEU A 58 -4.29 -5.55 -14.96
CA LEU A 58 -3.25 -5.62 -13.93
C LEU A 58 -3.14 -7.04 -13.39
N PRO A 59 -1.91 -7.57 -13.24
CA PRO A 59 -1.70 -8.86 -12.63
C PRO A 59 -2.25 -8.95 -11.21
N GLN A 60 -2.93 -10.05 -10.93
CA GLN A 60 -3.44 -10.39 -9.61
C GLN A 60 -2.81 -11.70 -9.13
N GLY A 61 -2.63 -11.83 -7.83
CA GLY A 61 -2.08 -13.02 -7.20
C GLY A 61 -2.31 -13.02 -5.71
N LEU A 62 -1.65 -13.93 -5.01
CA LEU A 62 -1.54 -13.86 -3.56
C LEU A 62 -0.77 -12.61 -3.20
N ILE A 63 -1.33 -11.78 -2.35
CA ILE A 63 -0.67 -10.62 -1.77
C ILE A 63 -0.77 -10.69 -0.24
N HIS A 64 0.14 -10.00 0.43
CA HIS A 64 0.14 -9.88 1.89
C HIS A 64 -0.86 -8.82 2.38
N ALA A 65 -0.93 -7.70 1.67
CA ALA A 65 -1.79 -6.54 1.90
C ALA A 65 -1.48 -5.68 3.15
N ASP A 66 -0.48 -6.07 3.97
CA ASP A 66 -0.05 -5.31 5.18
C ASP A 66 1.46 -5.42 5.44
N VAL A 67 2.31 -5.14 4.44
CA VAL A 67 3.78 -5.22 4.61
C VAL A 67 4.31 -3.93 5.23
N PHE A 68 4.29 -3.90 6.56
CA PHE A 68 4.93 -2.87 7.38
C PHE A 68 6.19 -3.41 8.06
N SER A 69 7.02 -2.51 8.60
CA SER A 69 8.27 -2.90 9.28
C SER A 69 8.03 -3.80 10.49
N SER A 70 6.87 -3.70 11.15
CA SER A 70 6.43 -4.59 12.23
C SER A 70 6.25 -6.04 11.77
N ASN A 71 5.91 -6.25 10.49
CA ASN A 71 5.61 -7.55 9.88
C ASN A 71 6.81 -8.12 9.11
N VAL A 72 8.01 -7.57 9.31
CA VAL A 72 9.25 -8.04 8.65
C VAL A 72 10.34 -8.27 9.69
N ILE A 73 10.84 -9.49 9.75
CA ILE A 73 11.99 -9.85 10.57
C ILE A 73 13.23 -9.86 9.69
N ILE A 74 14.26 -9.10 10.08
CA ILE A 74 15.56 -9.09 9.43
C ILE A 74 16.54 -9.87 10.30
N ASN A 75 17.34 -10.75 9.71
CA ASN A 75 18.35 -11.50 10.45
C ASN A 75 19.49 -10.57 10.92
N LYS A 76 20.35 -11.07 11.87
CA LYS A 76 21.44 -10.28 12.45
C LYS A 76 22.47 -9.81 11.43
N LEU A 77 22.65 -10.55 10.33
CA LEU A 77 23.60 -10.19 9.25
C LEU A 77 22.99 -9.20 8.26
N GLN A 78 21.68 -8.92 8.38
CA GLN A 78 20.92 -8.03 7.49
C GLN A 78 20.94 -8.45 6.00
N ASP A 79 21.15 -9.74 5.73
CA ASP A 79 21.23 -10.32 4.39
C ASP A 79 19.97 -11.10 3.99
N SER A 80 19.04 -11.32 4.93
CA SER A 80 17.78 -11.99 4.71
C SER A 80 16.63 -11.36 5.51
N ALA A 81 15.44 -11.41 4.96
CA ALA A 81 14.22 -10.94 5.57
C ALA A 81 13.15 -12.05 5.53
N VAL A 82 12.25 -12.05 6.50
CA VAL A 82 11.08 -12.92 6.55
C VAL A 82 9.85 -12.05 6.73
N ILE A 83 8.87 -12.18 5.86
CA ILE A 83 7.56 -11.54 5.99
C ILE A 83 6.69 -12.45 6.85
N MET A 84 6.00 -11.89 7.83
CA MET A 84 5.15 -12.59 8.77
C MET A 84 3.80 -11.91 8.88
N ASP A 85 2.84 -12.55 9.57
CA ASP A 85 1.50 -12.01 9.82
C ASP A 85 0.65 -11.86 8.55
N PHE A 86 0.18 -13.01 8.04
CA PHE A 86 -0.60 -13.12 6.81
C PHE A 86 -2.12 -13.01 7.05
N GLU A 87 -2.58 -12.43 8.14
CA GLU A 87 -4.02 -12.35 8.45
C GLU A 87 -4.79 -11.50 7.42
N GLU A 88 -4.13 -10.52 6.78
CA GLU A 88 -4.71 -9.68 5.74
C GLU A 88 -4.50 -10.21 4.31
N ALA A 89 -3.91 -11.41 4.17
CA ALA A 89 -3.58 -11.96 2.86
C ALA A 89 -4.83 -12.22 2.01
N VAL A 90 -4.79 -11.77 0.77
CA VAL A 90 -5.92 -11.83 -0.17
C VAL A 90 -5.41 -12.13 -1.58
N LYS A 91 -6.34 -12.45 -2.50
CA LYS A 91 -6.07 -12.45 -3.94
C LYS A 91 -6.39 -11.07 -4.51
N TYR A 92 -5.36 -10.28 -4.82
CA TYR A 92 -5.56 -8.92 -5.31
C TYR A 92 -4.44 -8.47 -6.26
N TYR A 93 -4.40 -7.19 -6.63
CA TYR A 93 -3.38 -6.61 -7.51
C TYR A 93 -2.00 -6.64 -6.85
N ARG A 94 -0.99 -7.23 -7.52
CA ARG A 94 0.38 -7.29 -7.01
C ARG A 94 0.96 -5.88 -6.78
N VAL A 95 0.66 -4.94 -7.67
CA VAL A 95 1.12 -3.55 -7.55
C VAL A 95 0.56 -2.85 -6.31
N TYR A 96 -0.61 -3.28 -5.78
CA TYR A 96 -1.13 -2.78 -4.50
C TYR A 96 -0.23 -3.16 -3.33
N ASP A 97 0.24 -4.41 -3.30
CA ASP A 97 1.12 -4.90 -2.23
C ASP A 97 2.51 -4.24 -2.29
N ILE A 98 3.01 -3.97 -3.50
CA ILE A 98 4.23 -3.18 -3.68
C ILE A 98 4.04 -1.75 -3.14
N GLY A 99 2.91 -1.12 -3.45
CA GLY A 99 2.54 0.19 -2.91
C GLY A 99 2.43 0.18 -1.38
N MET A 100 1.83 -0.86 -0.81
CA MET A 100 1.74 -1.06 0.65
C MET A 100 3.14 -1.19 1.27
N THR A 101 4.01 -1.98 0.65
CA THR A 101 5.40 -2.15 1.10
C THR A 101 6.18 -0.83 1.00
N ILE A 102 5.97 -0.02 -0.04
CA ILE A 102 6.59 1.30 -0.16
C ILE A 102 6.17 2.20 1.02
N ILE A 103 4.88 2.27 1.33
CA ILE A 103 4.36 3.03 2.47
C ILE A 103 4.91 2.49 3.80
N GLY A 104 4.88 1.18 3.99
CA GLY A 104 5.19 0.54 5.27
C GLY A 104 6.69 0.40 5.58
N ILE A 105 7.54 0.30 4.56
CA ILE A 105 8.98 0.03 4.70
C ILE A 105 9.83 1.21 4.23
N CYS A 106 9.44 1.92 3.16
CA CYS A 106 10.22 3.00 2.59
C CYS A 106 9.78 4.38 3.12
N GLY A 107 8.70 4.45 3.91
CA GLY A 107 8.26 5.66 4.58
C GLY A 107 9.25 6.10 5.66
N GLU A 108 9.54 7.40 5.71
CA GLU A 108 10.36 8.05 6.74
C GLU A 108 9.62 9.31 7.23
N GLY A 109 8.93 9.18 8.36
CA GLY A 109 8.06 10.24 8.87
C GLY A 109 6.91 10.52 7.90
N VAL A 110 6.96 11.67 7.23
CA VAL A 110 5.92 12.12 6.28
C VAL A 110 6.41 12.12 4.83
N THR A 111 7.54 11.50 4.54
CA THR A 111 8.17 11.41 3.20
C THR A 111 8.54 9.98 2.85
N ILE A 112 8.96 9.74 1.62
CA ILE A 112 9.44 8.44 1.14
C ILE A 112 10.95 8.52 0.90
N ASN A 113 11.67 7.51 1.36
CA ASN A 113 13.07 7.29 0.99
C ASN A 113 13.14 6.58 -0.38
N PHE A 114 13.50 7.33 -1.43
CA PHE A 114 13.52 6.81 -2.79
C PHE A 114 14.66 5.80 -3.05
N GLU A 115 15.74 5.82 -2.26
CA GLU A 115 16.80 4.79 -2.35
C GLU A 115 16.24 3.45 -1.86
N LYS A 116 15.47 3.45 -0.77
CA LYS A 116 14.76 2.25 -0.31
C LYS A 116 13.75 1.75 -1.33
N VAL A 117 13.00 2.64 -1.99
CA VAL A 117 12.07 2.26 -3.08
C VAL A 117 12.84 1.60 -4.23
N SER A 118 13.93 2.20 -4.67
CA SER A 118 14.78 1.62 -5.73
C SER A 118 15.31 0.24 -5.34
N ALA A 119 15.82 0.09 -4.11
CA ALA A 119 16.30 -1.20 -3.60
C ALA A 119 15.18 -2.26 -3.51
N LEU A 120 13.99 -1.87 -3.04
CA LEU A 120 12.81 -2.72 -3.00
C LEU A 120 12.44 -3.23 -4.39
N LEU A 121 12.32 -2.33 -5.36
CA LEU A 121 11.92 -2.66 -6.73
C LEU A 121 12.97 -3.51 -7.45
N LYS A 122 14.27 -3.21 -7.27
CA LYS A 122 15.35 -4.04 -7.77
C LYS A 122 15.35 -5.44 -7.17
N GLY A 123 15.13 -5.54 -5.86
CA GLY A 123 15.00 -6.83 -5.18
C GLY A 123 13.80 -7.62 -5.68
N TYR A 124 12.65 -6.98 -5.82
CA TYR A 124 11.42 -7.59 -6.36
C TYR A 124 11.62 -8.11 -7.78
N GLN A 125 12.19 -7.31 -8.66
CA GLN A 125 12.35 -7.65 -10.08
C GLN A 125 13.43 -8.72 -10.34
N LYS A 126 14.28 -9.06 -9.37
CA LYS A 126 15.12 -10.28 -9.44
C LYS A 126 14.28 -11.55 -9.42
N GLU A 127 13.12 -11.50 -8.77
CA GLU A 127 12.22 -12.64 -8.62
C GLU A 127 11.08 -12.64 -9.63
N LEU A 128 10.47 -11.49 -9.86
CA LEU A 128 9.28 -11.34 -10.68
C LEU A 128 9.27 -9.98 -11.37
N GLN A 129 9.38 -9.98 -12.69
CA GLN A 129 9.39 -8.75 -13.48
C GLN A 129 8.06 -8.01 -13.39
N LEU A 130 8.14 -6.69 -13.25
CA LEU A 130 6.99 -5.81 -13.36
C LEU A 130 6.64 -5.59 -14.83
N LEU A 131 5.36 -5.66 -15.14
CA LEU A 131 4.86 -5.27 -16.46
C LEU A 131 4.76 -3.74 -16.57
N ASP A 132 4.84 -3.20 -17.78
CA ASP A 132 4.71 -1.74 -18.00
C ASP A 132 3.40 -1.17 -17.40
N ILE A 133 2.31 -1.93 -17.43
CA ILE A 133 1.05 -1.50 -16.81
C ILE A 133 1.16 -1.38 -15.28
N GLU A 134 1.94 -2.24 -14.63
CA GLU A 134 2.20 -2.16 -13.18
C GLU A 134 3.14 -0.99 -12.87
N ILE A 135 4.21 -0.81 -13.66
CA ILE A 135 5.16 0.29 -13.51
C ILE A 135 4.45 1.65 -13.62
N ASN A 136 3.58 1.80 -14.63
CA ASN A 136 2.81 3.03 -14.84
C ASN A 136 1.75 3.27 -13.74
N ALA A 137 1.29 2.23 -13.07
CA ALA A 137 0.31 2.32 -11.98
C ALA A 137 0.95 2.45 -10.60
N LEU A 138 2.27 2.30 -10.47
CA LEU A 138 2.97 2.13 -9.19
C LEU A 138 2.74 3.31 -8.23
N GLN A 139 2.89 4.56 -8.71
CA GLN A 139 2.63 5.73 -7.89
C GLN A 139 1.17 5.78 -7.41
N ALA A 140 0.22 5.57 -8.32
CA ALA A 140 -1.21 5.59 -7.98
C ALA A 140 -1.59 4.49 -6.98
N PHE A 141 -1.01 3.30 -7.10
CA PHE A 141 -1.23 2.22 -6.15
C PHE A 141 -0.50 2.42 -4.82
N THR A 142 0.60 3.17 -4.80
CA THR A 142 1.22 3.62 -3.54
C THR A 142 0.30 4.64 -2.83
N VAL A 143 -0.29 5.58 -3.56
CA VAL A 143 -1.33 6.48 -3.02
C VAL A 143 -2.54 5.69 -2.54
N TYR A 144 -2.95 4.65 -3.28
CA TYR A 144 -4.06 3.79 -2.89
C TYR A 144 -3.79 3.09 -1.56
N ALA A 145 -2.64 2.44 -1.41
CA ALA A 145 -2.24 1.75 -0.19
C ALA A 145 -2.14 2.74 1.00
N GLY A 146 -1.53 3.90 0.80
CA GLY A 146 -1.47 4.95 1.80
C GLY A 146 -2.86 5.45 2.21
N SER A 147 -3.77 5.64 1.25
CA SER A 147 -5.16 6.03 1.52
C SER A 147 -5.93 4.98 2.32
N ALA A 148 -5.72 3.69 1.98
CA ALA A 148 -6.35 2.57 2.69
C ALA A 148 -5.94 2.52 4.16
N MET A 149 -4.64 2.61 4.45
CA MET A 149 -4.12 2.58 5.82
C MET A 149 -4.45 3.86 6.59
N THR A 150 -4.47 5.02 5.92
CA THR A 150 -4.93 6.27 6.52
C THR A 150 -6.40 6.17 6.91
N PHE A 151 -7.26 5.62 6.02
CA PHE A 151 -8.66 5.40 6.31
C PHE A 151 -8.87 4.43 7.48
N TRP A 152 -8.11 3.31 7.50
CA TRP A 152 -8.17 2.36 8.62
C TRP A 152 -7.83 3.04 9.94
N ARG A 153 -6.70 3.77 10.04
CA ARG A 153 -6.30 4.49 11.26
C ARG A 153 -7.33 5.52 11.68
N HIS A 154 -7.86 6.30 10.72
CA HIS A 154 -8.87 7.30 10.99
C HIS A 154 -10.16 6.66 11.53
N SER A 155 -10.69 5.64 10.87
CA SER A 155 -11.92 4.99 11.29
C SER A 155 -11.75 4.20 12.58
N HIS A 156 -10.66 3.46 12.72
CA HIS A 156 -10.42 2.60 13.88
C HIS A 156 -10.27 3.42 15.16
N PHE A 157 -9.32 4.35 15.20
CA PHE A 157 -8.97 5.07 16.43
C PHE A 157 -9.90 6.24 16.77
N ASN A 158 -10.69 6.72 15.81
CA ASN A 158 -11.61 7.83 16.10
C ASN A 158 -13.06 7.37 16.29
N PHE A 159 -13.47 6.21 15.72
CA PHE A 159 -14.89 5.82 15.70
C PHE A 159 -15.17 4.38 16.10
N ILE A 160 -14.39 3.40 15.64
CA ILE A 160 -14.66 1.97 15.90
C ILE A 160 -14.19 1.59 17.31
N LYS A 161 -12.95 1.94 17.62
CA LYS A 161 -12.33 1.74 18.94
C LYS A 161 -11.59 3.02 19.33
N PRO A 162 -12.35 4.06 19.76
CA PRO A 162 -11.77 5.37 20.04
C PRO A 162 -10.65 5.31 21.07
N ASP A 163 -9.51 5.89 20.71
CA ASP A 163 -8.34 5.98 21.57
C ASP A 163 -7.73 7.39 21.43
N PRO A 164 -7.85 8.24 22.49
CA PRO A 164 -7.36 9.62 22.44
C PRO A 164 -5.88 9.74 22.13
N ASP A 165 -5.06 8.76 22.52
CA ASP A 165 -3.62 8.77 22.27
C ASP A 165 -3.29 8.58 20.77
N PHE A 166 -4.22 8.04 20.00
CA PHE A 166 -4.09 7.73 18.58
C PHE A 166 -5.02 8.54 17.65
N PHE A 167 -5.79 9.51 18.15
CA PHE A 167 -6.73 10.29 17.33
C PHE A 167 -6.09 10.91 16.09
N ASP A 168 -4.87 11.42 16.23
CA ASP A 168 -4.14 12.08 15.16
C ASP A 168 -3.19 11.14 14.39
N HIS A 169 -3.16 9.86 14.74
CA HIS A 169 -2.22 8.87 14.18
C HIS A 169 -2.33 8.71 12.66
N TYR A 170 -3.50 8.95 12.11
CA TYR A 170 -3.72 8.90 10.65
C TYR A 170 -3.06 10.07 9.90
N LYS A 171 -2.86 11.23 10.53
CA LYS A 171 -2.40 12.46 9.88
C LYS A 171 -1.00 12.35 9.28
N SER A 172 -0.08 11.68 9.96
CA SER A 172 1.27 11.45 9.44
C SER A 172 1.25 10.63 8.15
N LEU A 173 0.42 9.60 8.11
CA LEU A 173 0.27 8.74 6.95
C LEU A 173 -0.51 9.43 5.83
N GLN A 174 -1.47 10.29 6.17
CA GLN A 174 -2.15 11.18 5.23
C GLN A 174 -1.15 12.09 4.52
N THR A 175 -0.28 12.77 5.29
CA THR A 175 0.76 13.65 4.74
C THR A 175 1.76 12.88 3.88
N LEU A 176 2.17 11.68 4.30
CA LEU A 176 3.02 10.80 3.50
C LEU A 176 2.36 10.44 2.15
N THR A 177 1.06 10.12 2.18
CA THR A 177 0.29 9.78 0.98
C THR A 177 0.20 10.98 0.02
N ASP A 178 -0.03 12.18 0.57
CA ASP A 178 -0.04 13.41 -0.21
C ASP A 178 1.35 13.72 -0.80
N PHE A 179 2.41 13.49 -0.03
CA PHE A 179 3.80 13.60 -0.54
C PHE A 179 4.03 12.69 -1.75
N VAL A 180 3.60 11.43 -1.68
CA VAL A 180 3.70 10.47 -2.81
C VAL A 180 2.92 10.98 -4.03
N LYS A 181 1.69 11.44 -3.82
CA LYS A 181 0.80 11.94 -4.89
C LYS A 181 1.38 13.16 -5.61
N GLN A 182 2.13 14.02 -4.89
CA GLN A 182 2.73 15.24 -5.42
C GLN A 182 4.03 15.00 -6.21
N GLN A 183 4.58 13.78 -6.17
CA GLN A 183 5.80 13.50 -6.93
C GLN A 183 5.53 13.56 -8.45
N PRO A 184 6.54 13.91 -9.26
CA PRO A 184 6.41 13.85 -10.72
C PRO A 184 5.91 12.47 -11.18
N ALA A 185 5.04 12.45 -12.17
CA ALA A 185 4.38 11.21 -12.65
C ALA A 185 5.38 10.12 -13.12
N ASP A 186 6.57 10.53 -13.56
CA ASP A 186 7.65 9.63 -14.00
C ASP A 186 8.62 9.20 -12.89
N CYS A 187 8.46 9.74 -11.67
CA CYS A 187 9.37 9.45 -10.56
C CYS A 187 9.43 7.94 -10.27
N PHE A 188 8.28 7.32 -10.04
CA PHE A 188 8.19 5.89 -9.76
C PHE A 188 8.54 5.01 -10.96
N VAL A 189 8.25 5.48 -12.18
CA VAL A 189 8.65 4.81 -13.43
C VAL A 189 10.16 4.72 -13.54
N LYS A 190 10.87 5.82 -13.26
CA LYS A 190 12.35 5.86 -13.28
C LYS A 190 13.00 4.95 -12.22
N LEU A 191 12.36 4.82 -11.06
CA LEU A 191 12.84 3.93 -9.99
C LEU A 191 12.65 2.45 -10.31
N ALA A 192 11.65 2.11 -11.14
CA ALA A 192 11.31 0.74 -11.52
C ALA A 192 12.06 0.24 -12.77
N ARG A 193 12.73 1.11 -13.51
CA ARG A 193 13.53 0.79 -14.72
C ARG A 193 15.01 0.82 -14.43
#